data_9fa1331bd02ce543ff9b5fcebbadbea6
#
_entry.id   9fa1331bd02ce543ff9b5fcebbadbea6
#
_cell.length_a   1.000
_cell.length_b   1.000
_cell.length_c   1.000
_cell.angle_alpha   90.00
_cell.angle_beta   90.00
_cell.angle_gamma   90.00
#
_symmetry.space_group_name_H-M   'P 1'
#
loop_
_entity.id
_entity.type
_entity.pdbx_description
1 polymer ?
#
loop_
_entity_poly.entity_id
_entity_poly.type
_entity_poly.pdbx_seq_one_letter_code
_entity_poly.pdbx_strand_id
1 'polypeptide(L)'
;MSQSIPPEPKPGTSNRGLPVSDARSNSPIPASPPAANSLEEVLERINRLADQAAGGPATRPAAIQSNGVQNSTANARNSQLNHAESHQIPNPKPADNPIRGAASLDPATPPSPPFDSNMNAPGSNISGPGHNQLPPSILAKQILDDDSLFKWTNDPNEPIVPLEPNSLEQSGVSANMIEEIVMRFLINRGEAPGRGIADQIRLPFRLIEPVLYRLKMQQLTVYLGSTAMNDYIHGLTDAGRERARRHLQKSTYFGAAPVPLEQYIQSVKLQSVEQQHPNGEDLKRAFSDLLVPPHLLAKLGPAINSGRGMFLYGYPGNGKTSLAERVTRAFGQYIWIPRAVLVDGDLLRLYDPLNHEEHPLSESDGPLQNSTIDRRWVRVKRPTIVAGGELTMSMLEIARNPETNISEAPLQLKSNCGVLLIDDFGRQRMSVDELLNRWIVPLEKRYDYLSISSGKKVQVPFDQLVIFSTNLEPRDLVDDAFLRRIPYKIEVPNPSEEAFRKLFEIMCRSLKIPHRQEAIDYLITQHYKPYDRPFRNCHPRDLLLQVRSFCLFNSIQPELTRANLDFAVENYFSIM
;
A
#
# COMPACT_ATOMS: atom_id res chain seq x y z
N MET A 1 -27.13 19.53 66.55
CA MET A 1 -26.40 20.72 67.04
C MET A 1 -25.55 21.22 65.93
N SER A 2 -26.05 22.13 65.16
CA SER A 2 -25.92 23.59 65.21
C SER A 2 -24.64 24.04 64.54
N GLN A 3 -24.82 24.57 63.36
CA GLN A 3 -24.62 25.99 62.96
C GLN A 3 -23.15 26.32 62.64
N SER A 4 -22.71 27.08 61.67
CA SER A 4 -23.34 28.10 60.79
C SER A 4 -22.33 28.56 59.71
N ILE A 5 -22.84 28.92 58.58
CA ILE A 5 -22.22 29.77 57.52
C ILE A 5 -22.53 31.25 57.93
N PRO A 6 -21.87 32.36 57.53
CA PRO A 6 -21.36 32.91 56.27
C PRO A 6 -20.31 34.01 56.45
N PRO A 7 -20.09 35.09 55.59
CA PRO A 7 -20.34 35.39 54.18
C PRO A 7 -19.14 36.11 53.44
N GLU A 8 -19.35 36.31 52.16
CA GLU A 8 -18.62 37.29 51.29
C GLU A 8 -18.81 38.77 51.71
N PRO A 9 -17.91 39.65 51.24
CA PRO A 9 -18.36 40.75 50.39
C PRO A 9 -17.40 41.19 49.24
N LYS A 10 -18.03 41.69 48.17
CA LYS A 10 -17.50 42.61 47.12
C LYS A 10 -17.61 44.06 47.58
N PRO A 11 -17.27 45.12 46.76
CA PRO A 11 -16.21 45.41 45.78
C PRO A 11 -15.54 46.82 46.00
N GLY A 12 -14.57 47.21 45.17
CA GLY A 12 -14.08 48.61 45.17
C GLY A 12 -12.98 48.87 44.11
N THR A 13 -13.29 49.41 43.07
CA THR A 13 -13.06 50.60 42.19
C THR A 13 -11.69 51.23 42.14
N SER A 14 -11.27 51.41 40.85
CA SER A 14 -10.65 52.57 40.19
C SER A 14 -9.11 52.81 40.29
N ASN A 15 -8.32 52.91 39.25
CA ASN A 15 -8.15 53.95 38.25
C ASN A 15 -6.74 53.92 37.56
N ARG A 16 -6.72 54.11 36.28
CA ARG A 16 -5.77 54.84 35.42
C ARG A 16 -4.33 54.37 35.21
N GLY A 17 -3.99 54.19 33.92
CA GLY A 17 -2.69 54.39 33.34
C GLY A 17 -2.49 53.66 31.97
N LEU A 18 -2.67 54.36 30.85
CA LEU A 18 -2.29 54.01 29.46
C LEU A 18 -0.84 54.43 29.19
N PRO A 19 -0.25 54.15 28.02
CA PRO A 19 -0.15 52.96 27.17
C PRO A 19 1.33 52.66 26.79
N VAL A 20 1.67 51.45 26.33
CA VAL A 20 2.77 51.23 25.38
C VAL A 20 2.39 50.12 24.42
N SER A 21 2.50 50.44 23.14
CA SER A 21 2.32 49.63 21.94
C SER A 21 3.33 48.50 21.86
N ASP A 22 2.87 47.30 21.49
CA ASP A 22 3.63 46.48 20.54
C ASP A 22 2.70 45.48 19.88
N ALA A 23 2.52 45.67 18.60
CA ALA A 23 1.76 44.83 17.69
C ALA A 23 2.55 43.55 17.35
N ARG A 24 2.06 42.40 17.73
CA ARG A 24 2.36 41.13 17.05
C ARG A 24 1.06 40.46 16.73
N SER A 25 0.76 40.45 15.44
CA SER A 25 -0.34 39.76 14.80
C SER A 25 -0.23 38.23 14.99
N ASN A 26 -1.10 37.68 15.85
CA ASN A 26 -1.39 36.24 15.85
C ASN A 26 -2.50 35.99 14.83
N SER A 27 -2.14 35.45 13.68
CA SER A 27 -3.09 34.83 12.76
C SER A 27 -3.46 33.45 13.32
N PRO A 28 -4.73 33.08 13.40
CA PRO A 28 -5.13 31.74 13.84
C PRO A 28 -4.79 30.72 12.74
N ILE A 29 -4.14 29.64 13.16
CA ILE A 29 -3.93 28.42 12.35
C ILE A 29 -5.31 27.89 11.99
N PRO A 30 -5.61 27.59 10.71
CA PRO A 30 -6.89 27.01 10.34
C PRO A 30 -7.01 25.58 10.90
N ALA A 31 -8.10 25.34 11.60
CA ALA A 31 -8.50 24.02 12.09
C ALA A 31 -8.62 23.03 10.91
N SER A 32 -8.10 21.82 11.13
CA SER A 32 -8.24 20.71 10.20
C SER A 32 -9.72 20.42 9.92
N PRO A 33 -10.11 20.18 8.66
CA PRO A 33 -11.50 19.89 8.33
C PRO A 33 -11.90 18.49 8.83
N PRO A 34 -13.15 18.30 9.26
CA PRO A 34 -13.68 17.00 9.67
C PRO A 34 -13.70 16.02 8.50
N ALA A 35 -13.62 14.73 8.82
CA ALA A 35 -13.62 13.64 7.85
C ALA A 35 -14.81 13.73 6.88
N ALA A 36 -14.52 13.71 5.59
CA ALA A 36 -15.49 13.80 4.51
C ALA A 36 -16.41 12.57 4.49
N ASN A 37 -17.66 12.75 4.87
CA ASN A 37 -18.68 11.68 4.90
C ASN A 37 -19.78 11.87 3.83
N SER A 38 -19.66 12.80 2.87
CA SER A 38 -20.65 13.04 1.83
C SER A 38 -20.06 12.94 0.43
N LEU A 39 -20.92 12.53 -0.50
CA LEU A 39 -20.62 12.49 -1.94
C LEU A 39 -20.09 13.85 -2.47
N GLU A 40 -20.55 14.94 -1.86
CA GLU A 40 -20.14 16.31 -2.23
C GLU A 40 -18.66 16.59 -1.92
N GLU A 41 -18.13 16.12 -0.81
CA GLU A 41 -16.72 16.32 -0.45
C GLU A 41 -15.76 15.48 -1.29
N VAL A 42 -16.18 14.27 -1.69
CA VAL A 42 -15.44 13.44 -2.64
C VAL A 42 -15.42 14.10 -4.02
N LEU A 43 -16.53 14.70 -4.43
CA LEU A 43 -16.66 15.45 -5.67
C LEU A 43 -15.81 16.73 -5.68
N GLU A 44 -15.68 17.44 -4.56
CA GLU A 44 -14.75 18.57 -4.42
C GLU A 44 -13.28 18.13 -4.51
N ARG A 45 -12.94 16.96 -4.00
CA ARG A 45 -11.58 16.40 -4.09
C ARG A 45 -11.24 16.00 -5.53
N ILE A 46 -12.18 15.44 -6.26
CA ILE A 46 -12.04 15.14 -7.70
C ILE A 46 -11.87 16.45 -8.51
N ASN A 47 -12.63 17.50 -8.20
CA ASN A 47 -12.47 18.79 -8.84
C ASN A 47 -11.11 19.44 -8.54
N ARG A 48 -10.61 19.37 -7.30
CA ARG A 48 -9.27 19.87 -6.95
C ARG A 48 -8.16 19.13 -7.69
N LEU A 49 -8.28 17.82 -7.85
CA LEU A 49 -7.33 17.02 -8.62
C LEU A 49 -7.39 17.31 -10.12
N ALA A 50 -8.59 17.57 -10.66
CA ALA A 50 -8.76 17.99 -12.04
C ALA A 50 -8.21 19.42 -12.31
N ASP A 51 -8.37 20.32 -11.35
CA ASP A 51 -7.83 21.68 -11.42
C ASP A 51 -6.31 21.73 -11.23
N GLN A 52 -5.74 20.83 -10.43
CA GLN A 52 -4.28 20.64 -10.31
C GLN A 52 -3.66 20.02 -11.57
N ALA A 53 -4.38 19.18 -12.28
CA ALA A 53 -3.93 18.62 -13.55
C ALA A 53 -4.05 19.61 -14.72
N ALA A 54 -4.90 20.64 -14.59
CA ALA A 54 -5.18 21.64 -15.64
C ALA A 54 -4.48 22.99 -15.48
N GLY A 55 -3.79 23.27 -14.36
CA GLY A 55 -3.27 24.62 -14.12
C GLY A 55 -2.16 24.72 -13.09
N GLY A 56 -0.95 24.37 -13.48
CA GLY A 56 0.25 24.93 -12.84
C GLY A 56 0.60 26.27 -13.53
N PRO A 57 0.88 27.38 -12.79
CA PRO A 57 1.28 28.63 -13.44
C PRO A 57 2.64 28.47 -14.10
N ALA A 58 2.70 28.67 -15.41
CA ALA A 58 3.92 28.73 -16.18
C ALA A 58 4.76 29.94 -15.72
N THR A 59 5.78 29.69 -14.96
CA THR A 59 6.87 30.65 -14.73
C THR A 59 7.68 30.78 -16.02
N ARG A 60 7.57 31.92 -16.67
CA ARG A 60 8.43 32.34 -17.79
C ARG A 60 9.89 32.36 -17.30
N PRO A 61 10.86 31.76 -18.01
CA PRO A 61 12.26 32.02 -17.76
C PRO A 61 12.63 33.40 -18.30
N ALA A 62 13.35 34.15 -17.49
CA ALA A 62 13.92 35.45 -17.83
C ALA A 62 14.94 35.31 -18.97
N ALA A 63 14.87 36.26 -19.91
CA ALA A 63 15.77 36.40 -21.03
C ALA A 63 17.21 36.65 -20.53
N ILE A 64 18.14 35.78 -20.92
CA ILE A 64 19.58 36.06 -20.86
C ILE A 64 20.01 36.57 -22.23
N GLN A 65 20.57 37.77 -22.21
CA GLN A 65 21.12 38.44 -23.37
C GLN A 65 22.31 37.68 -23.94
N SER A 66 22.29 37.53 -25.26
CA SER A 66 23.38 37.05 -26.09
C SER A 66 24.54 38.06 -26.15
N ASN A 67 25.73 37.61 -25.85
CA ASN A 67 26.96 38.24 -26.38
C ASN A 67 27.65 37.25 -27.29
N GLY A 68 27.78 37.63 -28.54
CA GLY A 68 28.42 36.87 -29.58
C GLY A 68 29.93 36.89 -29.52
N VAL A 69 30.56 35.81 -29.99
CA VAL A 69 31.85 35.83 -30.67
C VAL A 69 31.79 34.82 -31.81
N GLN A 70 32.31 35.28 -32.94
CA GLN A 70 32.31 34.69 -34.30
C GLN A 70 33.42 33.65 -34.50
N ASN A 71 33.12 32.77 -35.51
CA ASN A 71 34.06 32.15 -36.46
C ASN A 71 34.96 31.01 -36.00
N SER A 72 34.92 29.90 -36.63
CA SER A 72 35.45 29.66 -38.00
C SER A 72 35.17 28.23 -38.50
N THR A 73 34.80 28.19 -39.74
CA THR A 73 34.84 27.20 -40.81
C THR A 73 35.96 26.13 -40.75
N ALA A 74 35.68 24.87 -41.09
CA ALA A 74 36.16 24.22 -42.31
C ALA A 74 36.00 22.68 -42.31
N ASN A 75 35.37 22.20 -43.38
CA ASN A 75 35.69 21.07 -44.26
C ASN A 75 35.77 19.64 -43.70
N ALA A 76 34.84 18.80 -44.08
CA ALA A 76 34.67 17.95 -45.27
C ALA A 76 35.86 17.03 -45.64
N ARG A 77 35.53 15.76 -45.70
CA ARG A 77 35.86 14.72 -46.71
C ARG A 77 36.03 13.36 -46.04
N ASN A 78 35.13 12.46 -46.37
CA ASN A 78 35.18 11.43 -47.41
C ASN A 78 36.17 10.27 -47.19
N SER A 79 35.62 9.14 -47.22
CA SER A 79 35.92 7.90 -47.99
C SER A 79 36.04 6.68 -47.10
N GLN A 80 35.11 5.77 -47.28
CA GLN A 80 35.10 4.57 -48.11
C GLN A 80 35.93 3.40 -47.59
N LEU A 81 35.20 2.27 -47.50
CA LEU A 81 35.58 0.88 -47.78
C LEU A 81 36.54 0.16 -46.82
N ASN A 82 36.10 -0.94 -46.21
CA ASN A 82 36.29 -2.26 -46.80
C ASN A 82 35.60 -3.38 -45.99
N HIS A 83 35.17 -4.35 -46.74
CA HIS A 83 34.72 -5.70 -46.47
C HIS A 83 35.69 -6.52 -45.60
N ALA A 84 35.13 -7.45 -44.82
CA ALA A 84 35.51 -8.86 -44.69
C ALA A 84 34.71 -9.43 -43.52
N GLU A 85 33.97 -10.35 -43.77
CA GLU A 85 33.95 -11.79 -43.87
C GLU A 85 33.26 -12.47 -42.70
N SER A 86 32.18 -13.09 -43.07
CA SER A 86 31.38 -14.05 -42.32
C SER A 86 32.21 -15.32 -41.99
N HIS A 87 32.23 -15.71 -40.72
CA HIS A 87 32.49 -17.11 -40.40
C HIS A 87 31.28 -17.72 -39.72
N GLN A 88 30.59 -18.55 -40.51
CA GLN A 88 29.63 -19.55 -40.05
C GLN A 88 30.40 -20.70 -39.37
N ILE A 89 29.92 -21.16 -38.20
CA ILE A 89 30.27 -22.45 -37.61
C ILE A 89 28.98 -23.28 -37.55
N PRO A 90 29.01 -24.54 -38.02
CA PRO A 90 27.82 -25.31 -38.35
C PRO A 90 27.28 -26.15 -37.18
N ASN A 91 25.95 -26.37 -37.23
CA ASN A 91 25.21 -27.34 -36.41
C ASN A 91 25.63 -28.79 -36.73
N PRO A 92 25.75 -29.69 -35.76
CA PRO A 92 25.72 -31.11 -36.02
C PRO A 92 24.30 -31.68 -35.97
N LYS A 93 23.97 -32.46 -36.98
CA LYS A 93 22.77 -33.31 -37.11
C LYS A 93 22.90 -34.59 -36.29
N PRO A 94 21.76 -35.26 -36.00
CA PRO A 94 21.68 -36.42 -35.11
C PRO A 94 22.06 -37.72 -35.85
N ALA A 95 22.65 -38.68 -35.12
CA ALA A 95 22.94 -40.02 -35.58
C ALA A 95 22.03 -41.06 -34.92
N ASP A 96 21.56 -41.97 -35.75
CA ASP A 96 20.66 -43.06 -35.51
C ASP A 96 21.19 -44.17 -34.60
N ASN A 97 20.23 -44.88 -33.98
CA ASN A 97 20.14 -46.19 -33.32
C ASN A 97 21.10 -47.32 -33.87
N PRO A 98 21.32 -48.46 -33.17
CA PRO A 98 20.24 -49.37 -32.76
C PRO A 98 20.42 -50.27 -31.50
N ILE A 99 19.24 -50.58 -30.88
CA ILE A 99 18.71 -51.84 -30.33
C ILE A 99 19.67 -52.95 -29.83
N ARG A 100 19.44 -53.38 -28.57
CA ARG A 100 19.26 -54.71 -27.93
C ARG A 100 19.58 -54.58 -26.44
N GLY A 101 18.80 -55.04 -25.51
CA GLY A 101 17.96 -56.14 -25.27
C GLY A 101 17.87 -56.36 -23.75
N ALA A 102 16.70 -56.59 -23.30
CA ALA A 102 16.23 -57.37 -22.16
C ALA A 102 16.99 -57.34 -20.79
N ALA A 103 16.29 -56.91 -19.73
CA ALA A 103 15.90 -57.80 -18.63
C ALA A 103 15.11 -57.03 -17.56
N SER A 104 13.95 -57.50 -17.27
CA SER A 104 13.02 -57.19 -16.19
C SER A 104 13.62 -57.40 -14.82
N LEU A 105 13.35 -56.53 -13.87
CA LEU A 105 13.18 -56.82 -12.44
C LEU A 105 12.40 -55.69 -11.77
N ASP A 106 11.16 -55.97 -11.44
CA ASP A 106 10.33 -55.21 -10.49
C ASP A 106 10.85 -55.47 -9.06
N PRO A 107 10.70 -54.51 -8.16
CA PRO A 107 10.43 -54.83 -6.77
C PRO A 107 9.14 -54.18 -6.28
N ALA A 108 8.18 -55.04 -6.01
CA ALA A 108 7.20 -55.11 -4.95
C ALA A 108 6.80 -53.87 -4.17
N THR A 109 5.53 -53.51 -4.35
CA THR A 109 4.68 -52.72 -3.44
C THR A 109 4.28 -53.58 -2.22
N PRO A 110 4.32 -53.07 -0.97
CA PRO A 110 3.69 -53.75 0.16
C PRO A 110 2.17 -53.45 0.21
N PRO A 111 1.37 -54.38 0.72
CA PRO A 111 -0.09 -54.32 0.66
C PRO A 111 -0.72 -53.50 1.77
N SER A 112 -1.81 -52.82 1.45
CA SER A 112 -2.72 -52.16 2.38
C SER A 112 -3.52 -53.18 3.22
N PRO A 113 -3.81 -52.91 4.51
CA PRO A 113 -4.66 -53.78 5.31
C PRO A 113 -6.15 -53.62 4.96
N PRO A 114 -6.97 -54.68 5.19
CA PRO A 114 -8.33 -54.77 4.73
C PRO A 114 -9.34 -53.99 5.60
N PHE A 115 -10.34 -53.43 4.94
CA PHE A 115 -11.55 -52.90 5.56
C PHE A 115 -12.43 -54.03 6.07
N ASP A 116 -12.71 -54.08 7.35
CA ASP A 116 -13.77 -54.89 7.93
C ASP A 116 -15.09 -54.12 7.97
N SER A 117 -16.04 -54.62 7.21
CA SER A 117 -17.43 -54.22 7.27
C SER A 117 -18.19 -55.21 8.15
N ASN A 118 -18.57 -54.78 9.34
CA ASN A 118 -19.84 -55.17 10.00
C ASN A 118 -19.80 -54.75 11.49
N MET A 119 -20.73 -53.89 11.87
CA MET A 119 -21.60 -54.15 13.03
C MET A 119 -22.73 -53.12 13.11
N ASN A 120 -23.88 -53.70 13.31
CA ASN A 120 -25.22 -53.11 13.40
C ASN A 120 -25.36 -52.07 14.52
N ALA A 121 -26.24 -51.09 14.27
CA ALA A 121 -26.82 -50.18 15.24
C ALA A 121 -27.65 -50.86 16.33
N PRO A 122 -27.85 -50.20 17.49
CA PRO A 122 -29.19 -49.72 17.77
C PRO A 122 -29.22 -48.22 18.17
N GLY A 123 -30.33 -47.61 17.83
CA GLY A 123 -30.61 -46.21 18.02
C GLY A 123 -30.69 -45.76 19.50
N SER A 124 -30.26 -44.53 19.72
CA SER A 124 -30.75 -43.70 20.81
C SER A 124 -30.68 -42.23 20.39
N ASN A 125 -31.84 -41.62 20.37
CA ASN A 125 -32.02 -40.19 20.28
C ASN A 125 -31.25 -39.50 21.40
N ILE A 126 -30.20 -38.71 21.04
CA ILE A 126 -29.66 -37.66 21.90
C ILE A 126 -29.57 -36.42 21.02
N SER A 127 -30.45 -35.47 21.28
CA SER A 127 -30.34 -34.09 20.87
C SER A 127 -28.99 -33.55 21.31
N GLY A 128 -28.04 -33.40 20.37
CA GLY A 128 -26.74 -32.79 20.61
C GLY A 128 -26.88 -31.31 20.83
N PRO A 129 -26.12 -30.74 21.78
CA PRO A 129 -26.04 -29.30 21.96
C PRO A 129 -25.38 -28.69 20.73
N GLY A 130 -25.96 -27.59 20.24
CA GLY A 130 -25.43 -26.82 19.13
C GLY A 130 -23.95 -26.50 19.34
N HIS A 131 -23.16 -26.73 18.34
CA HIS A 131 -21.81 -26.23 18.25
C HIS A 131 -21.90 -24.70 18.24
N ASN A 132 -21.84 -24.09 19.43
CA ASN A 132 -21.42 -22.71 19.61
C ASN A 132 -19.94 -22.65 19.17
N GLN A 133 -19.69 -22.46 17.90
CA GLN A 133 -18.42 -21.94 17.46
C GLN A 133 -18.35 -20.52 18.02
N LEU A 134 -17.48 -20.34 19.02
CA LEU A 134 -17.10 -19.04 19.55
C LEU A 134 -16.68 -18.16 18.35
N PRO A 135 -17.12 -16.90 18.32
CA PRO A 135 -16.72 -16.00 17.24
C PRO A 135 -15.19 -15.94 17.16
N PRO A 136 -14.61 -15.85 15.96
CA PRO A 136 -13.16 -15.86 15.74
C PRO A 136 -12.35 -14.91 16.63
N SER A 137 -12.98 -13.81 17.05
CA SER A 137 -12.43 -12.83 17.99
C SER A 137 -12.12 -13.40 19.41
N ILE A 138 -12.77 -14.50 19.81
CA ILE A 138 -12.52 -15.12 21.14
C ILE A 138 -11.35 -16.11 21.05
N LEU A 139 -11.23 -16.85 19.93
CA LEU A 139 -10.08 -17.74 19.70
C LEU A 139 -8.76 -16.94 19.57
N ALA A 140 -8.82 -15.79 18.91
CA ALA A 140 -7.66 -14.91 18.76
C ALA A 140 -7.24 -14.24 20.08
N LYS A 141 -8.18 -13.95 20.97
CA LYS A 141 -7.90 -13.39 22.31
C LYS A 141 -7.15 -14.35 23.25
N GLN A 142 -7.19 -15.66 23.01
CA GLN A 142 -6.50 -16.65 23.82
C GLN A 142 -5.02 -16.88 23.43
N ILE A 143 -4.53 -16.24 22.37
CA ILE A 143 -3.17 -16.42 21.86
C ILE A 143 -2.17 -15.41 22.46
N LEU A 144 -2.66 -14.37 23.15
CA LEU A 144 -1.78 -13.39 23.77
C LEU A 144 -1.53 -13.74 25.23
N ASP A 145 -0.37 -14.34 25.52
CA ASP A 145 0.16 -14.48 26.88
C ASP A 145 0.50 -13.09 27.46
N ASP A 146 0.66 -13.00 28.80
CA ASP A 146 1.02 -11.75 29.52
C ASP A 146 2.31 -11.07 28.99
N ASP A 147 3.17 -11.80 28.27
CA ASP A 147 4.39 -11.31 27.60
C ASP A 147 4.19 -10.86 26.15
N SER A 148 2.95 -10.72 25.69
CA SER A 148 2.66 -10.34 24.31
C SER A 148 3.11 -8.92 23.99
N LEU A 149 3.78 -8.78 22.83
CA LEU A 149 4.17 -7.47 22.27
C LEU A 149 3.02 -6.73 21.60
N PHE A 150 1.82 -7.30 21.58
CA PHE A 150 0.63 -6.70 20.98
C PHE A 150 -0.51 -6.70 21.96
N LYS A 151 -1.22 -5.58 22.02
CA LYS A 151 -2.45 -5.42 22.81
C LYS A 151 -3.64 -5.39 21.88
N TRP A 152 -4.67 -6.20 22.16
CA TRP A 152 -5.96 -6.09 21.50
C TRP A 152 -6.66 -4.78 21.85
N THR A 153 -7.24 -4.16 20.82
CA THR A 153 -8.15 -3.03 21.00
C THR A 153 -9.61 -3.48 20.90
N ASN A 154 -10.53 -2.63 21.33
CA ASN A 154 -11.95 -2.84 21.08
C ASN A 154 -12.43 -2.11 19.82
N ASP A 155 -11.50 -1.45 19.08
CA ASP A 155 -11.81 -0.76 17.83
C ASP A 155 -11.74 -1.74 16.66
N PRO A 156 -12.85 -1.99 15.94
CA PRO A 156 -12.85 -2.85 14.76
C PRO A 156 -11.98 -2.28 13.61
N ASN A 157 -11.70 -0.97 13.64
CA ASN A 157 -10.83 -0.34 12.65
C ASN A 157 -9.34 -0.55 12.91
N GLU A 158 -8.98 -0.93 14.14
CA GLU A 158 -7.59 -1.10 14.58
C GLU A 158 -7.51 -2.24 15.59
N PRO A 159 -7.38 -3.48 15.15
CA PRO A 159 -7.53 -4.65 16.03
C PRO A 159 -6.42 -4.77 17.08
N ILE A 160 -5.22 -4.30 16.80
CA ILE A 160 -4.06 -4.40 17.71
C ILE A 160 -3.28 -3.09 17.77
N VAL A 161 -2.53 -2.93 18.88
CA VAL A 161 -1.50 -1.90 19.04
C VAL A 161 -0.20 -2.58 19.48
N PRO A 162 0.95 -2.31 18.83
CA PRO A 162 2.25 -2.84 19.25
C PRO A 162 2.72 -2.15 20.52
N LEU A 163 3.16 -2.95 21.52
CA LEU A 163 3.64 -2.44 22.80
C LEU A 163 5.14 -2.24 22.79
N GLU A 164 5.57 -1.19 23.48
CA GLU A 164 6.99 -0.88 23.66
C GLU A 164 7.71 -2.02 24.39
N PRO A 165 8.85 -2.54 23.87
CA PRO A 165 9.58 -3.62 24.51
C PRO A 165 10.20 -3.16 25.84
N ASN A 166 10.17 -4.04 26.85
CA ASN A 166 10.75 -3.80 28.17
C ASN A 166 12.24 -4.13 28.24
N SER A 167 12.73 -5.00 27.35
CA SER A 167 14.13 -5.41 27.26
C SER A 167 14.60 -5.51 25.81
N LEU A 168 15.93 -5.59 25.60
CA LEU A 168 16.50 -5.84 24.27
C LEU A 168 16.12 -7.23 23.75
N GLU A 169 16.06 -8.23 24.65
CA GLU A 169 15.63 -9.59 24.30
C GLU A 169 14.19 -9.58 23.78
N GLN A 170 13.29 -8.92 24.50
CA GLN A 170 11.89 -8.76 24.06
C GLN A 170 11.80 -7.99 22.72
N SER A 171 12.69 -7.01 22.50
CA SER A 171 12.75 -6.31 21.20
C SER A 171 13.18 -7.23 20.06
N GLY A 172 13.83 -8.36 20.36
CA GLY A 172 14.37 -9.32 19.42
C GLY A 172 15.56 -8.82 18.61
N VAL A 173 16.14 -7.66 19.00
CA VAL A 173 17.31 -7.09 18.31
C VAL A 173 18.56 -7.23 19.17
N SER A 174 19.61 -7.80 18.59
CA SER A 174 20.87 -7.93 19.31
C SER A 174 21.51 -6.57 19.61
N ALA A 175 22.18 -6.47 20.76
CA ALA A 175 22.90 -5.27 21.12
C ALA A 175 23.98 -4.87 20.08
N ASN A 176 24.56 -5.84 19.38
CA ASN A 176 25.53 -5.58 18.32
C ASN A 176 24.88 -4.90 17.10
N MET A 177 23.67 -5.30 16.72
CA MET A 177 22.92 -4.63 15.64
C MET A 177 22.61 -3.17 16.01
N ILE A 178 22.24 -2.92 17.27
CA ILE A 178 21.99 -1.55 17.74
C ILE A 178 23.27 -0.74 17.71
N GLU A 179 24.41 -1.29 18.16
CA GLU A 179 25.72 -0.63 18.06
C GLU A 179 26.04 -0.22 16.61
N GLU A 180 25.83 -1.14 15.67
CA GLU A 180 26.05 -0.86 14.24
C GLU A 180 25.19 0.30 13.75
N ILE A 181 23.91 0.36 14.12
CA ILE A 181 22.98 1.43 13.72
C ILE A 181 23.40 2.76 14.38
N VAL A 182 23.71 2.75 15.69
CA VAL A 182 24.21 3.92 16.43
C VAL A 182 25.45 4.51 15.78
N MET A 183 26.43 3.65 15.47
CA MET A 183 27.69 4.10 14.88
C MET A 183 27.52 4.67 13.48
N ARG A 184 26.62 4.06 12.66
CA ARG A 184 26.25 4.61 11.33
C ARG A 184 25.52 5.95 11.47
N PHE A 185 24.67 6.11 12.47
CA PHE A 185 24.01 7.38 12.74
C PHE A 185 25.00 8.47 13.15
N LEU A 186 25.88 8.16 14.11
CA LEU A 186 26.85 9.14 14.62
C LEU A 186 27.88 9.57 13.57
N ILE A 187 28.32 8.67 12.67
CA ILE A 187 29.26 9.08 11.62
C ILE A 187 28.62 10.01 10.59
N ASN A 188 27.31 9.86 10.34
CA ASN A 188 26.57 10.73 9.41
C ASN A 188 26.20 12.08 10.05
N ARG A 189 25.85 12.09 11.33
CA ARG A 189 25.41 13.31 12.03
C ARG A 189 26.54 14.08 12.71
N GLY A 190 27.63 13.39 13.02
CA GLY A 190 28.74 13.92 13.80
C GLY A 190 28.57 13.68 15.30
N GLU A 191 27.55 14.27 15.92
CA GLU A 191 27.25 14.15 17.35
C GLU A 191 25.73 14.14 17.59
N ALA A 192 25.29 13.52 18.69
CA ALA A 192 23.90 13.53 19.12
C ALA A 192 23.76 13.25 20.62
N PRO A 193 22.73 13.81 21.30
CA PRO A 193 22.37 13.41 22.66
C PRO A 193 21.84 11.97 22.65
N GLY A 194 22.03 11.25 23.76
CA GLY A 194 21.61 9.85 23.88
C GLY A 194 20.12 9.63 23.62
N ARG A 195 19.27 10.54 24.11
CA ARG A 195 17.82 10.52 23.80
C ARG A 195 17.56 10.73 22.32
N GLY A 196 18.29 11.62 21.66
CA GLY A 196 18.20 11.83 20.22
C GLY A 196 18.62 10.59 19.41
N ILE A 197 19.60 9.82 19.91
CA ILE A 197 19.98 8.52 19.33
C ILE A 197 18.84 7.52 19.51
N ALA A 198 18.25 7.44 20.71
CA ALA A 198 17.12 6.56 21.00
C ALA A 198 15.91 6.89 20.13
N ASP A 199 15.62 8.19 19.94
CA ASP A 199 14.54 8.65 19.06
C ASP A 199 14.78 8.29 17.58
N GLN A 200 16.02 8.37 17.11
CA GLN A 200 16.37 7.95 15.74
C GLN A 200 16.18 6.45 15.54
N ILE A 201 16.58 5.64 16.53
CA ILE A 201 16.50 4.17 16.49
C ILE A 201 15.08 3.68 16.80
N ARG A 202 14.24 4.57 17.34
CA ARG A 202 12.84 4.27 17.71
C ARG A 202 12.72 3.21 18.82
N LEU A 203 13.69 3.14 19.71
CA LEU A 203 13.66 2.33 20.92
C LEU A 203 13.71 3.22 22.18
N PRO A 204 13.15 2.77 23.31
CA PRO A 204 13.23 3.50 24.58
C PRO A 204 14.66 3.82 24.99
N PHE A 205 14.90 5.02 25.50
CA PHE A 205 16.24 5.43 25.96
C PHE A 205 16.82 4.47 26.99
N ARG A 206 15.99 3.93 27.89
CA ARG A 206 16.41 2.93 28.90
C ARG A 206 17.07 1.68 28.31
N LEU A 207 16.74 1.31 27.05
CA LEU A 207 17.33 0.17 26.35
C LEU A 207 18.61 0.56 25.57
N ILE A 208 18.70 1.82 25.17
CA ILE A 208 19.84 2.35 24.39
C ILE A 208 20.98 2.79 25.29
N GLU A 209 20.68 3.34 26.45
CA GLU A 209 21.69 3.85 27.41
C GLU A 209 22.78 2.81 27.75
N PRO A 210 22.47 1.54 28.08
CA PRO A 210 23.51 0.52 28.34
C PRO A 210 24.39 0.24 27.11
N VAL A 211 23.83 0.34 25.91
CA VAL A 211 24.57 0.14 24.65
C VAL A 211 25.53 1.32 24.43
N LEU A 212 25.06 2.56 24.65
CA LEU A 212 25.91 3.76 24.57
C LEU A 212 27.04 3.74 25.60
N TYR A 213 26.74 3.31 26.83
CA TYR A 213 27.75 3.15 27.87
C TYR A 213 28.81 2.10 27.47
N ARG A 214 28.39 0.96 26.90
CA ARG A 214 29.31 -0.07 26.39
C ARG A 214 30.21 0.47 25.27
N LEU A 215 29.66 1.20 24.31
CA LEU A 215 30.45 1.85 23.25
C LEU A 215 31.50 2.83 23.81
N LYS A 216 31.15 3.58 24.87
CA LYS A 216 32.10 4.45 25.58
C LYS A 216 33.19 3.63 26.26
N MET A 217 32.84 2.57 26.97
CA MET A 217 33.84 1.71 27.64
C MET A 217 34.79 1.03 26.65
N GLN A 218 34.33 0.75 25.43
CA GLN A 218 35.16 0.26 24.31
C GLN A 218 35.96 1.38 23.63
N GLN A 219 35.90 2.63 24.14
CA GLN A 219 36.54 3.81 23.56
C GLN A 219 36.16 4.09 22.09
N LEU A 220 34.97 3.66 21.68
CA LEU A 220 34.43 3.93 20.34
C LEU A 220 33.65 5.26 20.28
N THR A 221 33.08 5.67 21.43
CA THR A 221 32.40 6.97 21.60
C THR A 221 33.01 7.75 22.74
N VAL A 222 32.83 9.08 22.70
CA VAL A 222 33.26 10.04 23.72
C VAL A 222 32.09 10.95 24.06
N TYR A 223 32.06 11.44 25.31
CA TYR A 223 31.14 12.50 25.72
C TYR A 223 31.72 13.84 25.31
N LEU A 224 31.00 14.60 24.50
CA LEU A 224 31.36 15.95 24.05
C LEU A 224 30.74 17.03 24.93
N GLY A 225 29.69 16.68 25.66
CA GLY A 225 28.99 17.61 26.56
C GLY A 225 27.85 16.88 27.29
N SER A 226 27.12 17.60 28.13
CA SER A 226 25.93 17.12 28.82
C SER A 226 24.72 17.97 28.45
N THR A 227 23.56 17.35 28.44
CA THR A 227 22.27 18.01 28.25
C THR A 227 21.41 17.89 29.51
N ALA A 228 20.22 18.48 29.50
CA ALA A 228 19.28 18.34 30.62
C ALA A 228 18.93 16.84 30.89
N MET A 229 18.49 16.53 32.11
CA MET A 229 18.07 15.20 32.54
C MET A 229 19.17 14.13 32.51
N ASN A 230 20.42 14.50 32.85
CA ASN A 230 21.56 13.59 32.86
C ASN A 230 21.84 12.86 31.53
N ASP A 231 21.49 13.46 30.42
CA ASP A 231 21.84 12.92 29.11
C ASP A 231 23.17 13.54 28.62
N TYR A 232 23.93 12.78 27.83
CA TYR A 232 25.22 13.16 27.29
C TYR A 232 25.18 13.27 25.77
N ILE A 233 25.96 14.24 25.23
CA ILE A 233 26.20 14.33 23.80
C ILE A 233 27.32 13.34 23.46
N HIS A 234 27.01 12.38 22.59
CA HIS A 234 27.93 11.35 22.12
C HIS A 234 28.51 11.73 20.76
N GLY A 235 29.82 11.61 20.63
CA GLY A 235 30.55 11.67 19.36
C GLY A 235 31.43 10.44 19.17
N LEU A 236 31.85 10.17 17.93
CA LEU A 236 32.77 9.07 17.64
C LEU A 236 34.22 9.45 17.90
N THR A 237 35.00 8.59 18.52
CA THR A 237 36.47 8.66 18.54
C THR A 237 37.03 8.27 17.16
N ASP A 238 38.36 8.39 16.95
CA ASP A 238 38.96 7.92 15.68
C ASP A 238 38.81 6.43 15.48
N ALA A 239 38.95 5.62 16.52
CA ALA A 239 38.68 4.21 16.49
C ALA A 239 37.20 3.91 16.18
N GLY A 240 36.29 4.70 16.77
CA GLY A 240 34.85 4.67 16.47
C GLY A 240 34.55 5.01 15.02
N ARG A 241 35.15 6.07 14.46
CA ARG A 241 34.98 6.44 13.04
C ARG A 241 35.45 5.34 12.10
N GLU A 242 36.58 4.71 12.39
CA GLU A 242 37.10 3.61 11.58
C GLU A 242 36.17 2.40 11.61
N ARG A 243 35.65 2.04 12.79
CA ARG A 243 34.66 0.93 12.93
C ARG A 243 33.35 1.28 12.25
N ALA A 244 32.86 2.53 12.36
CA ALA A 244 31.65 3.00 11.70
C ALA A 244 31.77 2.95 10.17
N ARG A 245 32.92 3.30 9.57
CA ARG A 245 33.18 3.17 8.13
C ARG A 245 33.05 1.72 7.67
N ARG A 246 33.56 0.75 8.44
CA ARG A 246 33.38 -0.67 8.12
C ARG A 246 31.91 -1.10 8.17
N HIS A 247 31.13 -0.57 9.10
CA HIS A 247 29.67 -0.82 9.14
C HIS A 247 28.94 -0.17 7.97
N LEU A 248 29.35 1.02 7.51
CA LEU A 248 28.79 1.68 6.32
C LEU A 248 29.03 0.89 5.03
N GLN A 249 30.17 0.18 4.91
CA GLN A 249 30.43 -0.71 3.76
C GLN A 249 29.43 -1.87 3.67
N LYS A 250 28.91 -2.34 4.81
CA LYS A 250 27.87 -3.40 4.84
C LYS A 250 26.49 -2.87 4.53
N SER A 251 26.12 -1.71 5.06
CA SER A 251 24.84 -1.03 4.84
C SER A 251 24.90 0.40 5.33
N THR A 252 24.28 1.31 4.62
CA THR A 252 24.17 2.73 5.06
C THR A 252 22.95 2.99 5.94
N TYR A 253 22.16 1.97 6.28
CA TYR A 253 20.95 2.13 7.07
C TYR A 253 21.26 2.57 8.52
N PHE A 254 20.61 3.65 8.95
CA PHE A 254 20.66 4.18 10.33
C PHE A 254 19.28 4.67 10.83
N GLY A 255 18.22 4.06 10.32
CA GLY A 255 16.83 4.33 10.71
C GLY A 255 16.39 3.58 11.98
N ALA A 256 15.09 3.34 12.11
CA ALA A 256 14.51 2.58 13.22
C ALA A 256 15.15 1.19 13.35
N ALA A 257 15.32 0.71 14.57
CA ALA A 257 15.74 -0.67 14.81
C ALA A 257 14.75 -1.65 14.13
N PRO A 258 15.25 -2.69 13.45
CA PRO A 258 14.35 -3.61 12.76
C PRO A 258 13.54 -4.45 13.76
N VAL A 259 12.39 -4.92 13.29
CA VAL A 259 11.55 -5.88 14.02
C VAL A 259 11.87 -7.28 13.51
N PRO A 260 12.03 -8.30 14.36
CA PRO A 260 12.23 -9.69 13.92
C PRO A 260 11.10 -10.18 13.01
N LEU A 261 11.44 -11.05 12.05
CA LEU A 261 10.47 -11.63 11.12
C LEU A 261 9.31 -12.33 11.84
N GLU A 262 9.59 -13.02 12.94
CA GLU A 262 8.58 -13.74 13.73
C GLU A 262 7.54 -12.80 14.33
N GLN A 263 7.96 -11.63 14.84
CA GLN A 263 7.06 -10.60 15.35
C GLN A 263 6.22 -9.99 14.21
N TYR A 264 6.82 -9.78 13.04
CA TYR A 264 6.08 -9.33 11.85
C TYR A 264 5.04 -10.37 11.42
N ILE A 265 5.41 -11.66 11.34
CA ILE A 265 4.47 -12.75 11.01
C ILE A 265 3.30 -12.78 12.00
N GLN A 266 3.59 -12.62 13.30
CA GLN A 266 2.55 -12.55 14.33
C GLN A 266 1.60 -11.37 14.10
N SER A 267 2.14 -10.17 13.83
CA SER A 267 1.32 -8.99 13.56
C SER A 267 0.42 -9.15 12.34
N VAL A 268 0.93 -9.75 11.24
CA VAL A 268 0.15 -10.03 10.04
C VAL A 268 -1.00 -10.97 10.35
N LYS A 269 -0.78 -12.03 11.13
CA LYS A 269 -1.85 -12.96 11.56
C LYS A 269 -2.93 -12.24 12.37
N LEU A 270 -2.55 -11.33 13.28
CA LEU A 270 -3.49 -10.61 14.15
C LEU A 270 -4.30 -9.54 13.38
N GLN A 271 -3.82 -9.07 12.24
CA GLN A 271 -4.44 -8.04 11.39
C GLN A 271 -4.95 -8.58 10.06
N SER A 272 -4.97 -9.90 9.90
CA SER A 272 -5.27 -10.60 8.64
C SER A 272 -6.59 -10.17 8.03
N VAL A 273 -6.61 -10.03 6.69
CA VAL A 273 -7.86 -9.80 5.94
C VAL A 273 -8.81 -10.98 6.01
N GLU A 274 -8.31 -12.20 6.22
CA GLU A 274 -9.15 -13.40 6.39
C GLU A 274 -9.94 -13.40 7.69
N GLN A 275 -9.50 -12.65 8.71
CA GLN A 275 -10.22 -12.49 9.97
C GLN A 275 -11.24 -11.35 9.94
N GLN A 276 -11.22 -10.55 8.88
CA GLN A 276 -12.19 -9.48 8.66
C GLN A 276 -13.38 -10.07 7.89
N HIS A 277 -14.57 -9.87 8.39
CA HIS A 277 -15.80 -10.37 7.78
C HIS A 277 -16.75 -9.20 7.46
N PRO A 278 -16.42 -8.34 6.47
CA PRO A 278 -17.27 -7.21 6.13
C PRO A 278 -18.67 -7.66 5.71
N ASN A 279 -19.66 -7.00 6.25
CA ASN A 279 -21.07 -7.25 5.96
C ASN A 279 -21.61 -6.35 4.83
N GLY A 280 -22.90 -6.46 4.51
CA GLY A 280 -23.51 -5.68 3.44
C GLY A 280 -23.48 -4.16 3.66
N GLU A 281 -23.51 -3.68 4.92
CA GLU A 281 -23.44 -2.25 5.25
C GLU A 281 -22.01 -1.73 5.08
N ASP A 282 -21.00 -2.54 5.45
CA ASP A 282 -19.59 -2.21 5.21
C ASP A 282 -19.30 -2.05 3.72
N LEU A 283 -19.87 -2.93 2.88
CA LEU A 283 -19.76 -2.83 1.44
C LEU A 283 -20.46 -1.58 0.89
N LYS A 284 -21.68 -1.29 1.34
CA LYS A 284 -22.37 -0.06 0.93
C LYS A 284 -21.58 1.19 1.30
N ARG A 285 -20.98 1.22 2.49
CA ARG A 285 -20.09 2.30 2.94
C ARG A 285 -18.85 2.39 2.04
N ALA A 286 -18.18 1.26 1.79
CA ALA A 286 -16.96 1.20 0.99
C ALA A 286 -17.14 1.72 -0.44
N PHE A 287 -18.29 1.44 -1.04
CA PHE A 287 -18.62 1.83 -2.42
C PHE A 287 -19.61 3.00 -2.52
N SER A 288 -19.81 3.77 -1.45
CA SER A 288 -20.80 4.85 -1.37
C SER A 288 -20.59 5.97 -2.41
N ASP A 289 -19.35 6.13 -2.87
CA ASP A 289 -18.97 7.11 -3.90
C ASP A 289 -19.06 6.56 -5.34
N LEU A 290 -19.49 5.32 -5.51
CA LEU A 290 -19.67 4.69 -6.82
C LEU A 290 -21.12 4.25 -7.06
N LEU A 291 -21.57 4.34 -8.29
CA LEU A 291 -22.84 3.77 -8.69
C LEU A 291 -22.67 2.28 -9.02
N VAL A 292 -22.73 1.43 -7.99
CA VAL A 292 -22.54 -0.01 -8.12
C VAL A 292 -23.89 -0.71 -8.09
N PRO A 293 -24.25 -1.52 -9.13
CA PRO A 293 -25.50 -2.26 -9.14
C PRO A 293 -25.57 -3.26 -7.98
N PRO A 294 -26.74 -3.50 -7.36
CA PRO A 294 -26.89 -4.41 -6.22
C PRO A 294 -26.43 -5.85 -6.50
N HIS A 295 -26.66 -6.35 -7.71
CA HIS A 295 -26.23 -7.69 -8.11
C HIS A 295 -24.70 -7.82 -8.17
N LEU A 296 -23.96 -6.73 -8.47
CA LEU A 296 -22.50 -6.72 -8.46
C LEU A 296 -21.98 -6.71 -7.02
N LEU A 297 -22.60 -5.94 -6.12
CA LEU A 297 -22.29 -5.97 -4.68
C LEU A 297 -22.51 -7.35 -4.07
N ALA A 298 -23.59 -8.04 -4.48
CA ALA A 298 -23.88 -9.41 -4.04
C ALA A 298 -22.81 -10.43 -4.47
N LYS A 299 -22.13 -10.19 -5.60
CA LYS A 299 -21.00 -11.03 -6.05
C LYS A 299 -19.69 -10.64 -5.37
N LEU A 300 -19.45 -9.33 -5.17
CA LEU A 300 -18.23 -8.82 -4.53
C LEU A 300 -18.15 -9.21 -3.05
N GLY A 301 -19.25 -9.19 -2.32
CA GLY A 301 -19.26 -9.48 -0.87
C GLY A 301 -18.61 -10.80 -0.50
N PRO A 302 -19.10 -11.95 -1.02
CA PRO A 302 -18.48 -13.25 -0.76
C PRO A 302 -17.02 -13.34 -1.22
N ALA A 303 -16.66 -12.68 -2.33
CA ALA A 303 -15.29 -12.66 -2.82
C ALA A 303 -14.35 -11.94 -1.86
N ILE A 304 -14.77 -10.78 -1.36
CA ILE A 304 -14.02 -9.98 -0.38
C ILE A 304 -13.90 -10.75 0.94
N ASN A 305 -14.99 -11.34 1.43
CA ASN A 305 -15.00 -12.14 2.66
C ASN A 305 -14.13 -13.39 2.60
N SER A 306 -13.91 -13.94 1.43
CA SER A 306 -13.06 -15.12 1.29
C SER A 306 -11.57 -14.82 1.51
N GLY A 307 -11.14 -13.56 1.41
CA GLY A 307 -9.74 -13.16 1.43
C GLY A 307 -8.90 -13.72 0.28
N ARG A 308 -9.52 -14.49 -0.64
CA ARG A 308 -8.85 -15.13 -1.78
C ARG A 308 -8.82 -14.20 -3.00
N GLY A 309 -7.90 -14.51 -3.93
CA GLY A 309 -7.80 -13.76 -5.18
C GLY A 309 -9.10 -13.75 -6.00
N MET A 310 -9.33 -12.66 -6.73
CA MET A 310 -10.44 -12.52 -7.65
C MET A 310 -10.02 -11.88 -8.98
N PHE A 311 -10.71 -12.24 -10.06
CA PHE A 311 -10.71 -11.50 -11.31
C PHE A 311 -11.84 -10.48 -11.32
N LEU A 312 -11.50 -9.23 -11.69
CA LEU A 312 -12.46 -8.22 -12.13
C LEU A 312 -12.26 -8.02 -13.62
N TYR A 313 -13.19 -8.49 -14.43
CA TYR A 313 -13.05 -8.42 -15.89
C TYR A 313 -14.24 -7.72 -16.54
N GLY A 314 -14.10 -7.36 -17.80
CA GLY A 314 -15.11 -6.66 -18.57
C GLY A 314 -14.55 -5.49 -19.35
N TYR A 315 -15.40 -4.80 -20.07
CA TYR A 315 -14.98 -3.76 -21.00
C TYR A 315 -14.20 -2.61 -20.33
N PRO A 316 -13.27 -1.97 -21.07
CA PRO A 316 -12.54 -0.80 -20.57
C PRO A 316 -13.50 0.34 -20.26
N GLY A 317 -13.16 1.17 -19.26
CA GLY A 317 -13.95 2.33 -18.87
C GLY A 317 -15.16 2.04 -17.96
N ASN A 318 -15.36 0.79 -17.50
CA ASN A 318 -16.45 0.45 -16.57
C ASN A 318 -16.08 0.58 -15.09
N GLY A 319 -14.87 1.05 -14.76
CA GLY A 319 -14.48 1.37 -13.38
C GLY A 319 -13.97 0.18 -12.57
N LYS A 320 -13.39 -0.86 -13.21
CA LYS A 320 -12.78 -2.02 -12.53
C LYS A 320 -11.73 -1.61 -11.50
N THR A 321 -10.77 -0.77 -11.92
CA THR A 321 -9.72 -0.22 -11.05
C THR A 321 -10.33 0.55 -9.88
N SER A 322 -11.32 1.42 -10.17
CA SER A 322 -12.02 2.17 -9.12
C SER A 322 -12.78 1.31 -8.13
N LEU A 323 -13.34 0.18 -8.56
CA LEU A 323 -13.94 -0.81 -7.67
C LEU A 323 -12.86 -1.47 -6.79
N ALA A 324 -11.76 -1.93 -7.41
CA ALA A 324 -10.68 -2.62 -6.70
C ALA A 324 -10.04 -1.74 -5.61
N GLU A 325 -9.77 -0.46 -5.91
CA GLU A 325 -9.21 0.50 -4.96
C GLU A 325 -10.08 0.73 -3.72
N ARG A 326 -11.40 0.55 -3.85
CA ARG A 326 -12.33 0.78 -2.75
C ARG A 326 -12.58 -0.44 -1.88
N VAL A 327 -12.14 -1.60 -2.31
CA VAL A 327 -12.32 -2.85 -1.57
C VAL A 327 -11.73 -2.76 -0.16
N THR A 328 -10.56 -2.11 0.00
CA THR A 328 -9.94 -1.93 1.31
C THR A 328 -10.79 -1.15 2.31
N ARG A 329 -11.70 -0.29 1.84
CA ARG A 329 -12.62 0.47 2.70
C ARG A 329 -13.69 -0.39 3.38
N ALA A 330 -13.87 -1.64 2.91
CA ALA A 330 -14.78 -2.61 3.54
C ALA A 330 -14.19 -3.23 4.82
N PHE A 331 -12.87 -3.20 4.96
CA PHE A 331 -12.13 -3.69 6.11
C PHE A 331 -11.89 -2.60 7.16
N GLY A 332 -11.34 -2.97 8.30
CA GLY A 332 -10.82 -2.02 9.29
C GLY A 332 -9.79 -1.07 8.67
N GLN A 333 -9.84 0.20 9.08
CA GLN A 333 -9.16 1.28 8.36
C GLN A 333 -7.64 1.27 8.52
N TYR A 334 -7.13 0.84 9.68
CA TYR A 334 -5.74 1.00 10.06
C TYR A 334 -5.07 -0.33 10.37
N ILE A 335 -3.79 -0.40 10.05
CA ILE A 335 -2.90 -1.49 10.43
C ILE A 335 -1.58 -0.93 10.94
N TRP A 336 -0.85 -1.76 11.69
CA TRP A 336 0.51 -1.49 12.12
C TRP A 336 1.49 -2.31 11.31
N ILE A 337 2.48 -1.64 10.72
CA ILE A 337 3.57 -2.28 10.00
C ILE A 337 4.91 -1.84 10.58
N PRO A 338 5.95 -2.69 10.63
CA PRO A 338 7.27 -2.28 11.06
C PRO A 338 7.94 -1.41 9.98
N ARG A 339 8.76 -0.44 10.39
CA ARG A 339 9.56 0.36 9.45
C ARG A 339 10.59 -0.49 8.73
N ALA A 340 11.18 -1.45 9.43
CA ALA A 340 12.11 -2.42 8.88
C ALA A 340 11.96 -3.77 9.58
N VAL A 341 12.21 -4.86 8.85
CA VAL A 341 12.17 -6.23 9.33
C VAL A 341 13.57 -6.82 9.31
N LEU A 342 13.93 -7.59 10.35
CA LEU A 342 15.16 -8.35 10.40
C LEU A 342 14.89 -9.78 9.92
N VAL A 343 15.54 -10.19 8.84
CA VAL A 343 15.36 -11.49 8.21
C VAL A 343 16.71 -12.19 8.14
N ASP A 344 16.96 -13.16 9.01
CA ASP A 344 18.22 -13.95 9.04
C ASP A 344 19.50 -13.06 9.02
N GLY A 345 19.47 -11.93 9.74
CA GLY A 345 20.57 -10.97 9.80
C GLY A 345 20.57 -9.87 8.73
N ASP A 346 19.76 -10.00 7.68
CA ASP A 346 19.56 -8.97 6.67
C ASP A 346 18.45 -8.00 7.11
N LEU A 347 18.71 -6.70 6.95
CA LEU A 347 17.72 -5.65 7.21
C LEU A 347 16.92 -5.37 5.95
N LEU A 348 15.61 -5.57 6.04
CA LEU A 348 14.65 -5.35 4.98
C LEU A 348 13.75 -4.16 5.30
N ARG A 349 13.82 -3.07 4.53
CA ARG A 349 12.94 -1.91 4.70
C ARG A 349 11.55 -2.26 4.18
N LEU A 350 10.52 -2.17 5.04
CA LEU A 350 9.15 -2.51 4.70
C LEU A 350 8.28 -1.26 4.49
N TYR A 351 8.34 -0.32 5.44
CA TYR A 351 7.60 0.93 5.32
C TYR A 351 8.10 1.76 4.14
N ASP A 352 7.20 2.08 3.24
CA ASP A 352 7.44 2.84 2.02
C ASP A 352 6.39 3.96 1.90
N PRO A 353 6.76 5.24 2.04
CA PRO A 353 5.83 6.36 1.96
C PRO A 353 5.09 6.49 0.62
N LEU A 354 5.59 5.85 -0.46
CA LEU A 354 4.90 5.84 -1.76
C LEU A 354 3.71 4.88 -1.77
N ASN A 355 3.79 3.82 -0.98
CA ASN A 355 2.77 2.76 -0.92
C ASN A 355 1.94 2.78 0.38
N HIS A 356 2.44 3.46 1.43
CA HIS A 356 1.81 3.46 2.76
C HIS A 356 1.51 4.89 3.21
N GLU A 357 0.23 5.17 3.41
CA GLU A 357 -0.22 6.44 3.98
C GLU A 357 -0.14 6.36 5.52
N GLU A 358 0.84 7.05 6.12
CA GLU A 358 0.99 7.12 7.58
C GLU A 358 -0.17 7.90 8.18
N HIS A 359 -0.76 7.36 9.24
CA HIS A 359 -1.84 7.98 9.99
C HIS A 359 -1.51 7.98 11.48
N PRO A 360 -0.79 9.00 11.97
CA PRO A 360 -0.40 9.07 13.38
C PRO A 360 -1.62 9.13 14.29
N LEU A 361 -1.46 8.65 15.52
CA LEU A 361 -2.48 8.80 16.55
C LEU A 361 -2.70 10.29 16.86
N SER A 362 -3.94 10.66 17.14
CA SER A 362 -4.25 12.04 17.52
C SER A 362 -3.62 12.38 18.87
N GLU A 363 -3.11 13.59 19.03
CA GLU A 363 -2.55 14.07 20.31
C GLU A 363 -3.59 14.13 21.43
N SER A 364 -4.89 14.01 21.12
CA SER A 364 -6.00 13.98 22.08
C SER A 364 -6.01 12.74 22.98
N ASP A 365 -5.30 11.68 22.61
CA ASP A 365 -5.24 10.44 23.40
C ASP A 365 -4.30 10.53 24.63
N GLY A 366 -3.72 11.70 24.84
CA GLY A 366 -2.88 12.05 25.98
C GLY A 366 -1.45 11.50 25.89
N PRO A 367 -0.46 12.20 26.43
CA PRO A 367 0.95 11.83 26.34
C PRO A 367 1.29 10.50 27.04
N LEU A 368 0.44 10.02 27.95
CA LEU A 368 0.64 8.76 28.66
C LEU A 368 0.30 7.52 27.82
N GLN A 369 -0.62 7.62 26.86
CA GLN A 369 -0.96 6.47 25.98
C GLN A 369 0.09 6.28 24.88
N ASN A 370 0.66 7.37 24.35
CA ASN A 370 1.72 7.32 23.34
C ASN A 370 3.05 6.77 23.87
N SER A 371 3.29 6.78 25.19
CA SER A 371 4.54 6.29 25.80
C SER A 371 4.64 4.76 25.87
N THR A 372 3.59 4.03 25.54
CA THR A 372 3.55 2.56 25.63
C THR A 372 3.61 1.87 24.26
N ILE A 373 3.62 2.64 23.17
CA ILE A 373 3.59 2.11 21.80
C ILE A 373 5.01 1.95 21.27
N ASP A 374 5.27 0.79 20.66
CA ASP A 374 6.56 0.52 20.00
C ASP A 374 6.72 1.38 18.75
N ARG A 375 7.59 2.36 18.82
CA ARG A 375 7.85 3.37 17.78
C ARG A 375 8.60 2.82 16.56
N ARG A 376 9.05 1.57 16.58
CA ARG A 376 9.59 0.86 15.41
C ARG A 376 8.48 0.55 14.39
N TRP A 377 7.25 0.48 14.87
CA TRP A 377 6.05 0.31 14.05
C TRP A 377 5.50 1.66 13.61
N VAL A 378 4.79 1.63 12.52
CA VAL A 378 4.06 2.80 11.99
C VAL A 378 2.62 2.40 11.73
N ARG A 379 1.71 3.24 12.18
CA ARG A 379 0.28 3.11 11.90
C ARG A 379 0.01 3.67 10.52
N VAL A 380 -0.53 2.84 9.65
CA VAL A 380 -0.85 3.22 8.27
C VAL A 380 -2.30 2.90 7.96
N LYS A 381 -2.89 3.61 7.00
CA LYS A 381 -4.12 3.14 6.39
C LYS A 381 -3.87 1.79 5.75
N ARG A 382 -4.89 0.90 5.82
CA ARG A 382 -4.80 -0.41 5.18
C ARG A 382 -4.43 -0.24 3.70
N PRO A 383 -3.32 -0.86 3.23
CA PRO A 383 -2.76 -0.53 1.93
C PRO A 383 -3.61 -1.07 0.77
N THR A 384 -3.69 -0.28 -0.28
CA THR A 384 -4.10 -0.71 -1.61
C THR A 384 -2.94 -0.43 -2.56
N ILE A 385 -2.20 -1.46 -2.90
CA ILE A 385 -1.05 -1.31 -3.82
C ILE A 385 -1.52 -1.69 -5.22
N VAL A 386 -1.25 -0.81 -6.17
CA VAL A 386 -1.62 -0.98 -7.58
C VAL A 386 -0.34 -1.21 -8.38
N ALA A 387 -0.30 -2.30 -9.12
CA ALA A 387 0.75 -2.62 -10.07
C ALA A 387 0.13 -2.77 -11.47
N GLY A 388 0.53 -1.92 -12.39
CA GLY A 388 0.03 -1.89 -13.77
C GLY A 388 0.98 -2.60 -14.76
N GLY A 389 1.05 -2.06 -15.97
CA GLY A 389 1.90 -2.59 -17.03
C GLY A 389 3.40 -2.57 -16.74
N GLU A 390 3.85 -1.77 -15.78
CA GLU A 390 5.26 -1.70 -15.35
C GLU A 390 5.72 -2.90 -14.53
N LEU A 391 4.81 -3.77 -14.05
CA LEU A 391 5.13 -4.90 -13.19
C LEU A 391 6.16 -5.82 -13.83
N THR A 392 7.22 -6.11 -13.06
CA THR A 392 8.30 -7.02 -13.43
C THR A 392 8.56 -8.04 -12.33
N MET A 393 9.22 -9.16 -12.64
CA MET A 393 9.60 -10.17 -11.67
C MET A 393 10.46 -9.59 -10.53
N SER A 394 11.33 -8.63 -10.84
CA SER A 394 12.19 -7.99 -9.83
C SER A 394 11.42 -7.21 -8.76
N MET A 395 10.23 -6.71 -9.06
CA MET A 395 9.36 -6.03 -8.07
C MET A 395 8.71 -7.01 -7.09
N LEU A 396 8.73 -8.31 -7.41
CA LEU A 396 8.23 -9.40 -6.57
C LEU A 396 9.35 -10.11 -5.77
N GLU A 397 10.59 -9.65 -5.91
CA GLU A 397 11.74 -10.15 -5.16
C GLU A 397 12.32 -9.03 -4.28
N ILE A 398 13.16 -9.41 -3.31
CA ILE A 398 13.86 -8.42 -2.48
C ILE A 398 14.83 -7.63 -3.36
N ALA A 399 14.60 -6.34 -3.47
CA ALA A 399 15.46 -5.44 -4.21
C ALA A 399 16.56 -4.88 -3.30
N ARG A 400 17.83 -5.15 -3.61
CA ARG A 400 18.96 -4.56 -2.88
C ARG A 400 19.54 -3.40 -3.68
N ASN A 401 19.58 -2.23 -3.08
CA ASN A 401 20.24 -1.08 -3.68
C ASN A 401 21.77 -1.27 -3.58
N PRO A 402 22.51 -1.30 -4.71
CA PRO A 402 23.94 -1.59 -4.70
C PRO A 402 24.80 -0.46 -4.07
N GLU A 403 24.31 0.78 -4.04
CA GLU A 403 25.05 1.92 -3.47
C GLU A 403 24.88 1.98 -1.96
N THR A 404 23.68 1.77 -1.46
CA THR A 404 23.34 1.90 -0.05
C THR A 404 23.41 0.58 0.71
N ASN A 405 23.40 -0.54 -0.01
CA ASN A 405 23.27 -1.89 0.53
C ASN A 405 22.04 -2.05 1.45
N ILE A 406 20.97 -1.28 1.18
CA ILE A 406 19.68 -1.41 1.85
C ILE A 406 18.79 -2.30 0.99
N SER A 407 18.18 -3.31 1.60
CA SER A 407 17.21 -4.18 0.96
C SER A 407 15.80 -3.61 1.14
N GLU A 408 15.02 -3.64 0.06
CA GLU A 408 13.61 -3.20 0.02
C GLU A 408 12.68 -4.41 -0.07
N ALA A 409 11.58 -4.34 0.66
CA ALA A 409 10.54 -5.35 0.60
C ALA A 409 9.83 -5.34 -0.77
N PRO A 410 9.50 -6.53 -1.33
CA PRO A 410 8.70 -6.62 -2.55
C PRO A 410 7.24 -6.20 -2.32
N LEU A 411 6.51 -6.00 -3.43
CA LEU A 411 5.13 -5.49 -3.40
C LEU A 411 4.20 -6.34 -2.54
N GLN A 412 4.32 -7.68 -2.60
CA GLN A 412 3.47 -8.58 -1.82
C GLN A 412 3.71 -8.49 -0.30
N LEU A 413 4.91 -8.13 0.16
CA LEU A 413 5.12 -7.84 1.58
C LEU A 413 4.55 -6.50 1.99
N LYS A 414 4.69 -5.49 1.12
CA LYS A 414 4.15 -4.14 1.35
C LYS A 414 2.62 -4.13 1.36
N SER A 415 1.95 -5.05 0.64
CA SER A 415 0.48 -5.14 0.56
C SER A 415 -0.15 -6.06 1.61
N ASN A 416 0.63 -6.71 2.46
CA ASN A 416 0.08 -7.59 3.50
C ASN A 416 -0.98 -6.88 4.35
N CYS A 417 -2.00 -7.64 4.75
CA CYS A 417 -3.21 -7.17 5.44
C CYS A 417 -4.04 -6.16 4.62
N GLY A 418 -3.81 -6.03 3.31
CA GLY A 418 -4.48 -5.09 2.42
C GLY A 418 -4.93 -5.70 1.10
N VAL A 419 -4.86 -4.91 0.04
CA VAL A 419 -5.19 -5.29 -1.33
C VAL A 419 -3.98 -5.08 -2.24
N LEU A 420 -3.70 -6.09 -3.06
CA LEU A 420 -2.75 -5.99 -4.18
C LEU A 420 -3.55 -6.06 -5.48
N LEU A 421 -3.64 -4.96 -6.18
CA LEU A 421 -4.31 -4.85 -7.47
C LEU A 421 -3.29 -4.98 -8.60
N ILE A 422 -3.44 -6.00 -9.43
CA ILE A 422 -2.73 -6.12 -10.71
C ILE A 422 -3.67 -5.58 -11.78
N ASP A 423 -3.44 -4.34 -12.18
CA ASP A 423 -4.29 -3.68 -13.16
C ASP A 423 -3.83 -3.92 -14.59
N ASP A 424 -4.76 -3.89 -15.55
CA ASP A 424 -4.53 -4.27 -16.95
C ASP A 424 -3.81 -5.64 -17.10
N PHE A 425 -4.23 -6.62 -16.27
CA PHE A 425 -3.64 -7.95 -16.24
C PHE A 425 -3.61 -8.59 -17.64
N GLY A 426 -2.44 -9.09 -18.01
CA GLY A 426 -2.12 -9.57 -19.37
C GLY A 426 -1.37 -8.57 -20.24
N ARG A 427 -1.09 -7.35 -19.72
CA ARG A 427 -0.32 -6.30 -20.40
C ARG A 427 0.96 -5.88 -19.66
N GLN A 428 1.34 -6.64 -18.63
CA GLN A 428 2.57 -6.42 -17.88
C GLN A 428 3.81 -6.67 -18.75
N ARG A 429 4.98 -6.16 -18.29
CA ARG A 429 6.27 -6.43 -18.92
C ARG A 429 6.71 -7.89 -18.76
N MET A 430 6.28 -8.56 -17.71
CA MET A 430 6.45 -9.99 -17.51
C MET A 430 5.30 -10.76 -18.15
N SER A 431 5.53 -12.00 -18.56
CA SER A 431 4.47 -12.83 -19.09
C SER A 431 3.45 -13.24 -18.01
N VAL A 432 2.21 -13.51 -18.45
CA VAL A 432 1.16 -14.00 -17.55
C VAL A 432 1.62 -15.29 -16.87
N ASP A 433 2.21 -16.22 -17.62
CA ASP A 433 2.68 -17.52 -17.12
C ASP A 433 3.78 -17.38 -16.05
N GLU A 434 4.73 -16.45 -16.23
CA GLU A 434 5.77 -16.20 -15.24
C GLU A 434 5.17 -15.71 -13.91
N LEU A 435 4.26 -14.72 -13.96
CA LEU A 435 3.60 -14.20 -12.76
C LEU A 435 2.80 -15.30 -12.06
N LEU A 436 2.03 -16.05 -12.84
CA LEU A 436 1.15 -17.07 -12.31
C LEU A 436 1.94 -18.22 -11.69
N ASN A 437 2.97 -18.71 -12.37
CA ASN A 437 3.86 -19.76 -11.85
C ASN A 437 4.56 -19.31 -10.56
N ARG A 438 4.96 -18.03 -10.46
CA ARG A 438 5.55 -17.44 -9.25
C ARG A 438 4.56 -17.44 -8.07
N TRP A 439 3.26 -17.28 -8.35
CA TRP A 439 2.23 -17.13 -7.33
C TRP A 439 1.35 -18.36 -7.09
N ILE A 440 1.67 -19.52 -7.68
CA ILE A 440 0.96 -20.79 -7.40
C ILE A 440 0.91 -21.05 -5.90
N VAL A 441 2.07 -21.05 -5.24
CA VAL A 441 2.18 -21.33 -3.80
C VAL A 441 1.59 -20.20 -2.95
N PRO A 442 1.90 -18.92 -3.17
CA PRO A 442 1.33 -17.81 -2.42
C PRO A 442 -0.21 -17.78 -2.43
N LEU A 443 -0.83 -17.93 -3.59
CA LEU A 443 -2.29 -17.91 -3.72
C LEU A 443 -2.99 -19.12 -3.07
N GLU A 444 -2.31 -20.29 -3.02
CA GLU A 444 -2.87 -21.50 -2.45
C GLU A 444 -2.57 -21.63 -0.95
N LYS A 445 -1.34 -21.31 -0.52
CA LYS A 445 -0.81 -21.60 0.82
C LYS A 445 -0.69 -20.37 1.72
N ARG A 446 -0.90 -19.16 1.20
CA ARG A 446 -0.86 -17.90 1.95
C ARG A 446 0.50 -17.60 2.58
N TYR A 447 1.57 -18.11 1.98
CA TYR A 447 2.95 -17.73 2.26
C TYR A 447 3.77 -17.70 0.97
N ASP A 448 4.85 -16.97 1.01
CA ASP A 448 5.80 -16.86 -0.08
C ASP A 448 7.21 -17.23 0.37
N TYR A 449 8.09 -17.55 -0.58
CA TYR A 449 9.51 -17.75 -0.36
C TYR A 449 10.31 -16.66 -1.06
N LEU A 450 11.02 -15.86 -0.28
CA LEU A 450 11.91 -14.80 -0.79
C LEU A 450 13.37 -15.19 -0.62
N SER A 451 14.18 -14.87 -1.61
CA SER A 451 15.62 -15.05 -1.55
C SER A 451 16.28 -13.85 -0.88
N ILE A 452 17.01 -14.06 0.21
CA ILE A 452 17.81 -13.02 0.89
C ILE A 452 19.21 -12.92 0.28
N SER A 453 20.00 -11.94 0.72
CA SER A 453 21.33 -11.65 0.18
C SER A 453 22.31 -12.82 0.26
N SER A 454 22.13 -13.71 1.23
CA SER A 454 22.93 -14.96 1.40
C SER A 454 22.55 -16.08 0.41
N GLY A 455 21.51 -15.89 -0.42
CA GLY A 455 20.94 -16.92 -1.29
C GLY A 455 20.01 -17.90 -0.58
N LYS A 456 19.84 -17.80 0.73
CA LYS A 456 18.88 -18.59 1.50
C LYS A 456 17.45 -18.14 1.19
N LYS A 457 16.52 -19.09 1.11
CA LYS A 457 15.08 -18.80 0.99
C LYS A 457 14.44 -18.72 2.36
N VAL A 458 13.66 -17.67 2.58
CA VAL A 458 12.94 -17.43 3.83
C VAL A 458 11.45 -17.40 3.54
N GLN A 459 10.67 -18.08 4.37
CA GLN A 459 9.22 -18.08 4.28
C GLN A 459 8.66 -16.81 4.91
N VAL A 460 7.79 -16.11 4.17
CA VAL A 460 7.14 -14.86 4.60
C VAL A 460 5.62 -14.95 4.43
N PRO A 461 4.82 -14.20 5.19
CA PRO A 461 3.35 -14.21 5.01
C PRO A 461 2.96 -13.58 3.67
N PHE A 462 1.87 -14.10 3.10
CA PHE A 462 1.20 -13.59 1.91
C PHE A 462 -0.28 -13.38 2.25
N ASP A 463 -0.57 -12.33 3.00
CA ASP A 463 -1.89 -12.05 3.57
C ASP A 463 -2.50 -10.79 2.97
N GLN A 464 -2.84 -10.84 1.71
CA GLN A 464 -3.56 -9.78 0.99
C GLN A 464 -4.63 -10.38 0.08
N LEU A 465 -5.63 -9.57 -0.21
CA LEU A 465 -6.58 -9.86 -1.27
C LEU A 465 -5.96 -9.45 -2.61
N VAL A 466 -5.68 -10.42 -3.47
CA VAL A 466 -5.14 -10.15 -4.81
C VAL A 466 -6.29 -9.96 -5.79
N ILE A 467 -6.30 -8.84 -6.50
CA ILE A 467 -7.30 -8.51 -7.51
C ILE A 467 -6.61 -8.39 -8.88
N PHE A 468 -7.02 -9.23 -9.81
CA PHE A 468 -6.58 -9.17 -11.21
C PHE A 468 -7.62 -8.42 -12.02
N SER A 469 -7.32 -7.19 -12.44
CA SER A 469 -8.21 -6.37 -13.27
C SER A 469 -7.80 -6.51 -14.74
N THR A 470 -8.73 -6.88 -15.61
CA THR A 470 -8.45 -7.11 -17.02
C THR A 470 -9.63 -6.74 -17.91
N ASN A 471 -9.33 -6.45 -19.18
CA ASN A 471 -10.33 -6.20 -20.22
C ASN A 471 -10.68 -7.47 -21.03
N LEU A 472 -9.98 -8.58 -20.78
CA LEU A 472 -10.16 -9.86 -21.44
C LEU A 472 -10.93 -10.83 -20.55
N GLU A 473 -11.50 -11.87 -21.13
CA GLU A 473 -12.07 -12.94 -20.33
C GLU A 473 -10.96 -13.74 -19.64
N PRO A 474 -11.12 -14.12 -18.35
CA PRO A 474 -10.08 -14.84 -17.61
C PRO A 474 -9.66 -16.16 -18.28
N ARG A 475 -10.57 -16.84 -18.99
CA ARG A 475 -10.29 -18.09 -19.71
C ARG A 475 -9.38 -17.92 -20.92
N ASP A 476 -9.31 -16.71 -21.47
CA ASP A 476 -8.46 -16.39 -22.61
C ASP A 476 -7.02 -16.00 -22.17
N LEU A 477 -6.84 -15.77 -20.87
CA LEU A 477 -5.58 -15.35 -20.29
C LEU A 477 -4.82 -16.47 -19.58
N VAL A 478 -5.55 -17.43 -18.97
CA VAL A 478 -4.97 -18.40 -18.05
C VAL A 478 -5.63 -19.76 -18.18
N ASP A 479 -4.88 -20.81 -17.85
CA ASP A 479 -5.36 -22.18 -17.88
C ASP A 479 -6.36 -22.51 -16.74
N ASP A 480 -7.06 -23.63 -16.87
CA ASP A 480 -8.04 -24.11 -15.89
C ASP A 480 -7.41 -24.41 -14.52
N ALA A 481 -6.14 -24.82 -14.50
CA ALA A 481 -5.44 -25.12 -13.25
C ALA A 481 -5.24 -23.86 -12.41
N PHE A 482 -5.03 -22.74 -13.09
CA PHE A 482 -4.91 -21.45 -12.43
C PHE A 482 -6.26 -20.84 -12.08
N LEU A 483 -7.25 -20.96 -12.99
CA LEU A 483 -8.61 -20.47 -12.75
C LEU A 483 -9.24 -21.03 -11.46
N ARG A 484 -8.93 -22.28 -11.10
CA ARG A 484 -9.44 -22.87 -9.84
C ARG A 484 -8.79 -22.27 -8.57
N ARG A 485 -7.57 -21.68 -8.67
CA ARG A 485 -6.88 -21.02 -7.56
C ARG A 485 -7.39 -19.62 -7.28
N ILE A 486 -8.01 -19.01 -8.29
CA ILE A 486 -8.71 -17.73 -8.15
C ILE A 486 -10.21 -18.00 -8.28
N PRO A 487 -10.89 -18.33 -7.18
CA PRO A 487 -12.26 -18.87 -7.25
C PRO A 487 -13.30 -17.88 -7.76
N TYR A 488 -13.05 -16.58 -7.63
CA TYR A 488 -14.00 -15.54 -7.98
C TYR A 488 -13.63 -14.87 -9.30
N LYS A 489 -14.55 -14.91 -10.28
CA LYS A 489 -14.47 -14.22 -11.57
C LYS A 489 -15.71 -13.35 -11.68
N ILE A 490 -15.50 -12.04 -11.54
CA ILE A 490 -16.59 -11.08 -11.43
C ILE A 490 -16.54 -10.16 -12.65
N GLU A 491 -17.55 -10.28 -13.49
CA GLU A 491 -17.74 -9.38 -14.61
C GLU A 491 -18.28 -8.04 -14.11
N VAL A 492 -17.65 -6.95 -14.57
CA VAL A 492 -18.14 -5.60 -14.40
C VAL A 492 -18.86 -5.19 -15.67
N PRO A 493 -20.19 -5.26 -15.69
CA PRO A 493 -20.98 -5.08 -16.90
C PRO A 493 -21.00 -3.61 -17.34
N ASN A 494 -21.43 -3.39 -18.57
CA ASN A 494 -21.80 -2.05 -19.03
C ASN A 494 -22.99 -1.53 -18.21
N PRO A 495 -23.07 -0.21 -17.96
CA PRO A 495 -24.23 0.38 -17.29
C PRO A 495 -25.49 0.28 -18.14
N SER A 496 -26.64 0.12 -17.49
CA SER A 496 -27.93 0.29 -18.14
C SER A 496 -28.13 1.75 -18.60
N GLU A 497 -29.05 2.01 -19.52
CA GLU A 497 -29.38 3.37 -19.93
C GLU A 497 -29.79 4.24 -18.74
N GLU A 498 -30.53 3.68 -17.78
CA GLU A 498 -30.92 4.38 -16.55
C GLU A 498 -29.70 4.75 -15.68
N ALA A 499 -28.79 3.80 -15.46
CA ALA A 499 -27.55 4.03 -14.71
C ALA A 499 -26.66 5.07 -15.42
N PHE A 500 -26.60 5.02 -16.75
CA PHE A 500 -25.84 5.96 -17.57
C PHE A 500 -26.38 7.39 -17.45
N ARG A 501 -27.69 7.57 -17.48
CA ARG A 501 -28.37 8.85 -17.26
C ARG A 501 -28.06 9.42 -15.87
N LYS A 502 -28.14 8.58 -14.86
CA LYS A 502 -27.81 8.96 -13.48
C LYS A 502 -26.34 9.34 -13.32
N LEU A 503 -25.42 8.66 -14.01
CA LEU A 503 -24.01 9.04 -14.05
C LEU A 503 -23.82 10.43 -14.69
N PHE A 504 -24.54 10.74 -15.78
CA PHE A 504 -24.52 12.09 -16.36
C PHE A 504 -24.99 13.15 -15.38
N GLU A 505 -26.08 12.89 -14.66
CA GLU A 505 -26.59 13.81 -13.63
C GLU A 505 -25.54 14.08 -12.54
N ILE A 506 -24.93 13.01 -12.02
CA ILE A 506 -23.88 13.10 -11.00
C ILE A 506 -22.67 13.87 -11.53
N MET A 507 -22.20 13.56 -12.74
CA MET A 507 -21.05 14.21 -13.33
C MET A 507 -21.31 15.67 -13.71
N CYS A 508 -22.50 16.01 -14.19
CA CYS A 508 -22.92 17.41 -14.41
C CYS A 508 -22.82 18.22 -13.12
N ARG A 509 -23.35 17.68 -12.03
CA ARG A 509 -23.29 18.34 -10.71
C ARG A 509 -21.84 18.52 -10.25
N SER A 510 -21.01 17.48 -10.39
CA SER A 510 -19.59 17.51 -10.05
C SER A 510 -18.81 18.56 -10.84
N LEU A 511 -19.03 18.64 -12.14
CA LEU A 511 -18.34 19.56 -13.04
C LEU A 511 -18.96 20.95 -13.10
N LYS A 512 -20.03 21.19 -12.31
CA LYS A 512 -20.78 22.46 -12.27
C LYS A 512 -21.35 22.87 -13.66
N ILE A 513 -21.77 21.86 -14.44
CA ILE A 513 -22.42 22.05 -15.74
C ILE A 513 -23.91 21.85 -15.52
N PRO A 514 -24.79 22.78 -16.00
CA PRO A 514 -26.24 22.60 -15.87
C PRO A 514 -26.70 21.29 -16.51
N HIS A 515 -27.36 20.42 -15.73
CA HIS A 515 -27.94 19.18 -16.25
C HIS A 515 -29.18 19.51 -17.11
N ARG A 516 -29.22 18.97 -18.33
CA ARG A 516 -30.36 19.10 -19.26
C ARG A 516 -30.75 17.72 -19.76
N GLN A 517 -31.92 17.24 -19.33
CA GLN A 517 -32.44 15.93 -19.71
C GLN A 517 -32.58 15.79 -21.23
N GLU A 518 -33.10 16.82 -21.90
CA GLU A 518 -33.27 16.83 -23.35
C GLU A 518 -31.97 16.67 -24.14
N ALA A 519 -30.86 17.20 -23.60
CA ALA A 519 -29.55 17.07 -24.22
C ALA A 519 -29.00 15.64 -24.09
N ILE A 520 -29.27 14.96 -22.96
CA ILE A 520 -28.91 13.57 -22.76
C ILE A 520 -29.78 12.66 -23.61
N ASP A 521 -31.08 12.94 -23.73
CA ASP A 521 -31.99 12.22 -24.64
C ASP A 521 -31.52 12.34 -26.09
N TYR A 522 -31.13 13.55 -26.52
CA TYR A 522 -30.53 13.79 -27.82
C TYR A 522 -29.25 12.96 -28.01
N LEU A 523 -28.32 13.00 -27.05
CA LEU A 523 -27.06 12.25 -27.10
C LEU A 523 -27.31 10.75 -27.28
N ILE A 524 -28.23 10.18 -26.49
CA ILE A 524 -28.51 8.75 -26.53
C ILE A 524 -29.19 8.38 -27.87
N THR A 525 -30.17 9.20 -28.31
CA THR A 525 -30.96 8.88 -29.49
C THR A 525 -30.19 9.09 -30.79
N GLN A 526 -29.32 10.10 -30.88
CA GLN A 526 -28.58 10.40 -32.10
C GLN A 526 -27.22 9.76 -32.20
N HIS A 527 -26.52 9.51 -31.04
CA HIS A 527 -25.13 9.13 -31.06
C HIS A 527 -24.88 7.74 -30.48
N TYR A 528 -25.82 7.16 -29.72
CA TYR A 528 -25.65 5.81 -29.18
C TYR A 528 -26.52 4.78 -29.91
N LYS A 529 -27.85 4.97 -29.94
CA LYS A 529 -28.80 4.01 -30.54
C LYS A 529 -28.56 3.71 -32.02
N PRO A 530 -28.31 4.71 -32.91
CA PRO A 530 -28.13 4.44 -34.32
C PRO A 530 -26.84 3.66 -34.66
N TYR A 531 -25.86 3.74 -33.78
CA TYR A 531 -24.54 3.09 -33.94
C TYR A 531 -24.38 1.86 -33.07
N ASP A 532 -25.41 1.43 -32.36
CA ASP A 532 -25.39 0.34 -31.38
C ASP A 532 -24.22 0.47 -30.38
N ARG A 533 -23.92 1.69 -29.97
CA ARG A 533 -22.80 1.96 -29.06
C ARG A 533 -23.11 1.52 -27.64
N PRO A 534 -22.25 0.70 -27.03
CA PRO A 534 -22.44 0.32 -25.63
C PRO A 534 -22.21 1.51 -24.71
N PHE A 535 -23.06 1.65 -23.70
CA PHE A 535 -22.83 2.59 -22.62
C PHE A 535 -21.61 2.17 -21.81
N ARG A 536 -20.81 3.14 -21.34
CA ARG A 536 -19.67 2.90 -20.44
C ARG A 536 -19.67 3.91 -19.31
N ASN A 537 -19.17 3.50 -18.14
CA ASN A 537 -19.18 4.37 -16.96
C ASN A 537 -18.25 5.60 -17.11
N CYS A 538 -17.22 5.53 -17.95
CA CYS A 538 -16.32 6.67 -18.21
C CYS A 538 -16.93 7.72 -19.15
N HIS A 539 -17.83 7.33 -20.09
CA HIS A 539 -18.33 8.24 -21.13
C HIS A 539 -18.95 9.53 -20.58
N PRO A 540 -19.81 9.52 -19.53
CA PRO A 540 -20.39 10.76 -19.02
C PRO A 540 -19.33 11.77 -18.59
N ARG A 541 -18.32 11.33 -17.83
CA ARG A 541 -17.22 12.19 -17.40
C ARG A 541 -16.41 12.72 -18.59
N ASP A 542 -16.02 11.82 -19.46
CA ASP A 542 -15.09 12.14 -20.55
C ASP A 542 -15.73 13.08 -21.56
N LEU A 543 -17.00 12.86 -21.93
CA LEU A 543 -17.75 13.76 -22.81
C LEU A 543 -17.98 15.14 -22.16
N LEU A 544 -18.35 15.18 -20.88
CA LEU A 544 -18.54 16.45 -20.16
C LEU A 544 -17.24 17.25 -20.04
N LEU A 545 -16.10 16.58 -19.84
CA LEU A 545 -14.78 17.23 -19.84
C LEU A 545 -14.46 17.82 -21.21
N GLN A 546 -14.81 17.15 -22.31
CA GLN A 546 -14.65 17.67 -23.66
C GLN A 546 -15.53 18.89 -23.88
N VAL A 547 -16.82 18.84 -23.51
CA VAL A 547 -17.73 19.99 -23.54
C VAL A 547 -17.17 21.16 -22.75
N ARG A 548 -16.71 20.92 -21.51
CA ARG A 548 -16.11 21.97 -20.68
C ARG A 548 -14.89 22.60 -21.35
N SER A 549 -13.98 21.79 -21.87
CA SER A 549 -12.76 22.26 -22.51
C SER A 549 -13.07 23.09 -23.78
N PHE A 550 -14.02 22.63 -24.58
CA PHE A 550 -14.49 23.37 -25.76
C PHE A 550 -15.10 24.73 -25.38
N CYS A 551 -15.97 24.75 -24.38
CA CYS A 551 -16.60 25.99 -23.94
C CYS A 551 -15.56 26.98 -23.37
N LEU A 552 -14.63 26.52 -22.57
CA LEU A 552 -13.54 27.36 -22.02
C LEU A 552 -12.64 27.92 -23.13
N PHE A 553 -12.29 27.13 -24.12
CA PHE A 553 -11.47 27.56 -25.24
C PHE A 553 -12.18 28.70 -26.03
N ASN A 554 -13.51 28.59 -26.21
CA ASN A 554 -14.31 29.60 -26.92
C ASN A 554 -14.80 30.73 -26.00
N SER A 555 -14.35 30.78 -24.72
CA SER A 555 -14.75 31.81 -23.74
C SER A 555 -16.27 31.87 -23.52
N ILE A 556 -16.97 30.73 -23.60
CA ILE A 556 -18.41 30.59 -23.33
C ILE A 556 -18.63 29.75 -22.06
N GLN A 557 -19.78 29.95 -21.42
CA GLN A 557 -20.16 29.17 -20.24
C GLN A 557 -20.35 27.69 -20.60
N PRO A 558 -19.81 26.76 -19.81
CA PRO A 558 -20.01 25.32 -20.01
C PRO A 558 -21.50 24.95 -19.92
N GLU A 559 -22.05 24.48 -21.03
CA GLU A 559 -23.46 24.12 -21.15
C GLU A 559 -23.66 22.92 -22.08
N LEU A 560 -24.65 22.07 -21.75
CA LEU A 560 -25.07 20.95 -22.58
C LEU A 560 -25.99 21.40 -23.69
N THR A 561 -25.40 21.91 -24.77
CA THR A 561 -26.12 22.16 -26.03
C THR A 561 -25.90 20.99 -27.00
N ARG A 562 -26.76 20.84 -28.00
CA ARG A 562 -26.60 19.84 -29.07
C ARG A 562 -25.25 20.00 -29.76
N ALA A 563 -24.89 21.21 -30.15
CA ALA A 563 -23.62 21.49 -30.83
C ALA A 563 -22.40 21.14 -30.00
N ASN A 564 -22.41 21.41 -28.66
CA ASN A 564 -21.31 21.08 -27.77
C ASN A 564 -21.18 19.55 -27.56
N LEU A 565 -22.32 18.83 -27.55
CA LEU A 565 -22.33 17.38 -27.47
C LEU A 565 -21.86 16.73 -28.77
N ASP A 566 -22.31 17.26 -29.94
CA ASP A 566 -21.86 16.77 -31.25
C ASP A 566 -20.33 16.88 -31.37
N PHE A 567 -19.79 18.06 -31.02
CA PHE A 567 -18.34 18.27 -30.97
C PHE A 567 -17.62 17.25 -30.04
N ALA A 568 -18.13 17.07 -28.82
CA ALA A 568 -17.54 16.16 -27.88
C ALA A 568 -17.59 14.69 -28.35
N VAL A 569 -18.71 14.29 -28.96
CA VAL A 569 -18.90 12.94 -29.52
C VAL A 569 -17.99 12.71 -30.73
N GLU A 570 -17.92 13.69 -31.65
CA GLU A 570 -17.05 13.60 -32.82
C GLU A 570 -15.60 13.41 -32.41
N ASN A 571 -15.09 14.19 -31.46
CA ASN A 571 -13.72 14.04 -30.97
C ASN A 571 -13.49 12.76 -30.21
N TYR A 572 -14.44 12.34 -29.37
CA TYR A 572 -14.26 11.16 -28.51
C TYR A 572 -14.32 9.85 -29.31
N PHE A 573 -15.19 9.76 -30.31
CA PHE A 573 -15.43 8.55 -31.07
C PHE A 573 -14.85 8.59 -32.50
N SER A 574 -14.02 9.55 -32.84
CA SER A 574 -13.49 9.74 -34.19
C SER A 574 -12.71 8.52 -34.75
N ILE A 575 -12.21 7.66 -33.88
CA ILE A 575 -11.37 6.50 -34.23
C ILE A 575 -11.98 5.17 -33.74
N MET A 576 -13.15 5.21 -33.11
CA MET A 576 -13.80 4.01 -32.53
C MET A 576 -14.91 3.48 -33.43
#